data_0cfb2b9fcbb937c92cc967c0904fe5f2
#
_entry.id   0cfb2b9fcbb937c92cc967c0904fe5f2
#
_cell.length_a   1.000
_cell.length_b   1.000
_cell.length_c   1.000
_cell.angle_alpha   90.00
_cell.angle_beta   90.00
_cell.angle_gamma   90.00
#
_symmetry.space_group_name_H-M   'P 1'
#
loop_
_entity.id
_entity.type
_entity.pdbx_description
1 polymer ?
#
loop_
_entity_poly.entity_id
_entity_poly.type
_entity_poly.pdbx_seq_one_letter_code
_entity_poly.pdbx_strand_id
1 'polypeptide(L)'
;MNYSLCVNEIFDSIDGEGKKAGQLATFIRLCGCNLRCSYCDTAYAFNEGRHMDIADIIAQVSYPNVTLTGGEPLCQDIHALLEGLKGHSVNIETNGSMDIEPYFKYDHVWFTVDYN
;
A
#
# COMPACT_ATOMS: atom_id res chain seq x y z
N MET A 1 -14.64 5.38 -7.66
CA MET A 1 -13.65 5.32 -6.58
C MET A 1 -13.95 4.14 -5.67
N ASN A 2 -12.95 3.36 -5.35
CA ASN A 2 -13.12 2.21 -4.47
C ASN A 2 -13.12 2.65 -3.02
N TYR A 3 -14.13 2.22 -2.26
CA TYR A 3 -14.20 2.46 -0.83
C TYR A 3 -13.78 1.25 -0.01
N SER A 4 -13.37 0.18 -0.68
CA SER A 4 -12.79 -1.00 -0.03
C SER A 4 -11.59 -1.48 -0.84
N LEU A 5 -10.68 -2.16 -0.14
CA LEU A 5 -9.48 -2.73 -0.76
C LEU A 5 -9.31 -4.16 -0.25
N CYS A 6 -8.65 -4.96 -1.06
CA CYS A 6 -8.24 -6.30 -0.63
C CYS A 6 -6.95 -6.17 0.17
N VAL A 7 -7.00 -6.51 1.45
CA VAL A 7 -5.90 -6.36 2.38
C VAL A 7 -5.43 -7.73 2.83
N ASN A 8 -4.11 -7.94 2.73
CA ASN A 8 -3.50 -9.17 3.22
C ASN A 8 -3.24 -9.06 4.74
N GLU A 9 -2.64 -7.95 5.16
CA GLU A 9 -2.22 -7.81 6.54
C GLU A 9 -1.98 -6.33 6.86
N ILE A 10 -2.22 -5.95 8.12
CA ILE A 10 -1.85 -4.63 8.64
C ILE A 10 -1.05 -4.88 9.92
N PHE A 11 0.14 -4.30 10.01
CA PHE A 11 1.02 -4.51 11.17
C PHE A 11 1.93 -3.30 11.36
N ASP A 12 2.47 -3.17 12.57
CA ASP A 12 3.41 -2.10 12.90
C ASP A 12 4.83 -2.66 12.88
N SER A 13 5.74 -1.91 12.28
CA SER A 13 7.13 -2.31 12.20
C SER A 13 8.02 -1.09 11.96
N ILE A 14 9.30 -1.33 11.77
CA ILE A 14 10.27 -0.30 11.43
C ILE A 14 10.38 -0.25 9.90
N ASP A 15 10.25 0.94 9.35
CA ASP A 15 10.40 1.13 7.90
C ASP A 15 11.88 0.90 7.53
N GLY A 16 12.11 -0.10 6.69
CA GLY A 16 13.46 -0.47 6.27
C GLY A 16 13.95 0.23 5.04
N GLU A 17 13.07 0.95 4.35
CA GLU A 17 13.39 1.54 3.06
C GLU A 17 12.79 2.93 2.93
N GLY A 18 13.37 3.70 2.02
CA GLY A 18 12.84 4.99 1.65
C GLY A 18 13.22 6.10 2.59
N LYS A 19 12.49 7.19 2.45
CA LYS A 19 12.77 8.46 3.10
C LYS A 19 12.71 8.39 4.62
N LYS A 20 11.88 7.49 5.16
CA LYS A 20 11.66 7.34 6.59
C LYS A 20 12.28 6.07 7.16
N ALA A 21 13.32 5.56 6.50
CA ALA A 21 14.00 4.35 6.95
C ALA A 21 14.42 4.49 8.41
N GLY A 22 14.19 3.45 9.20
CA GLY A 22 14.51 3.42 10.62
C GLY A 22 13.43 3.97 11.53
N GLN A 23 12.34 4.51 10.99
CA GLN A 23 11.23 5.02 11.79
C GLN A 23 10.09 4.00 11.87
N LEU A 24 9.35 4.05 12.99
CA LEU A 24 8.17 3.21 13.16
C LEU A 24 7.09 3.62 12.16
N ALA A 25 6.44 2.63 11.60
CA ALA A 25 5.36 2.83 10.63
C ALA A 25 4.31 1.75 10.76
N THR A 26 3.08 2.07 10.35
CA THR A 26 2.06 1.07 10.15
C THR A 26 2.15 0.61 8.71
N PHE A 27 2.34 -0.69 8.52
CA PHE A 27 2.43 -1.31 7.21
C PHE A 27 1.07 -1.84 6.81
N ILE A 28 0.63 -1.48 5.63
CA ILE A 28 -0.60 -2.01 5.04
C ILE A 28 -0.18 -2.84 3.83
N ARG A 29 -0.24 -4.16 3.98
CA ARG A 29 0.08 -5.08 2.89
C ARG A 29 -1.19 -5.40 2.14
N LEU A 30 -1.27 -4.91 0.92
CA LEU A 30 -2.40 -5.18 0.05
C LEU A 30 -2.22 -6.53 -0.63
N CYS A 31 -3.34 -7.11 -1.06
CA CYS A 31 -3.29 -8.36 -1.81
C CYS A 31 -2.55 -8.16 -3.12
N GLY A 32 -2.14 -9.26 -3.72
CA GLY A 32 -1.38 -9.21 -4.94
C GLY A 32 -2.09 -8.55 -6.10
N CYS A 33 -1.44 -8.58 -7.22
CA CYS A 33 -1.86 -7.87 -8.43
C CYS A 33 -3.22 -8.35 -8.93
N ASN A 34 -4.04 -7.44 -9.45
CA ASN A 34 -5.29 -7.77 -10.13
C ASN A 34 -5.04 -8.54 -11.42
N LEU A 35 -3.88 -8.38 -12.00
CA LEU A 35 -3.49 -9.11 -13.18
C LEU A 35 -3.06 -10.50 -12.74
N ARG A 36 -3.88 -11.47 -12.99
CA ARG A 36 -3.58 -12.85 -12.63
C ARG A 36 -2.52 -13.40 -13.58
N CYS A 37 -1.28 -13.30 -13.14
CA CYS A 37 -0.17 -13.88 -13.88
C CYS A 37 -0.02 -15.32 -13.43
N SER A 38 -0.10 -16.26 -14.35
CA SER A 38 -0.01 -17.68 -14.02
C SER A 38 1.35 -18.04 -13.41
N TYR A 39 2.35 -17.24 -13.65
CA TYR A 39 3.68 -17.45 -13.09
C TYR A 39 3.92 -16.68 -11.79
N CYS A 40 2.91 -16.01 -11.28
CA CYS A 40 3.07 -15.17 -10.10
C CYS A 40 2.96 -15.99 -8.82
N ASP A 41 4.04 -16.02 -8.05
CA ASP A 41 4.09 -16.74 -6.79
C ASP A 41 3.19 -16.14 -5.71
N THR A 42 2.64 -14.96 -5.97
CA THR A 42 1.77 -14.29 -5.02
C THR A 42 0.31 -14.71 -5.17
N ALA A 43 0.00 -15.69 -5.99
CA ALA A 43 -1.37 -16.16 -6.18
C ALA A 43 -2.01 -16.57 -4.85
N TYR A 44 -1.26 -17.19 -3.96
CA TYR A 44 -1.76 -17.58 -2.65
C TYR A 44 -2.08 -16.35 -1.79
N ALA A 45 -1.26 -15.31 -1.86
CA ALA A 45 -1.50 -14.07 -1.12
C ALA A 45 -2.75 -13.36 -1.63
N PHE A 46 -3.02 -13.49 -2.91
CA PHE A 46 -4.24 -12.97 -3.51
C PHE A 46 -5.48 -13.59 -2.86
N ASN A 47 -5.40 -14.87 -2.55
CA ASN A 47 -6.50 -15.61 -1.96
C ASN A 47 -6.57 -15.47 -0.43
N GLU A 48 -5.50 -15.02 0.20
CA GLU A 48 -5.44 -14.88 1.66
C GLU A 48 -5.95 -13.53 2.15
N GLY A 49 -6.14 -12.59 1.25
CA GLY A 49 -6.62 -11.27 1.61
C GLY A 49 -8.10 -11.24 1.90
N ARG A 50 -8.52 -10.17 2.53
CA ARG A 50 -9.92 -9.88 2.77
C ARG A 50 -10.23 -8.46 2.33
N HIS A 51 -11.47 -8.24 1.94
CA HIS A 51 -11.92 -6.89 1.62
C HIS A 51 -12.16 -6.11 2.91
N MET A 52 -11.60 -4.92 3.01
CA MET A 52 -11.79 -4.03 4.14
C MET A 52 -12.21 -2.66 3.61
N ASP A 53 -13.17 -2.06 4.31
CA ASP A 53 -13.54 -0.68 4.00
C ASP A 53 -12.37 0.25 4.32
N ILE A 54 -12.25 1.31 3.54
CA ILE A 54 -11.18 2.31 3.73
C ILE A 54 -11.19 2.84 5.16
N ALA A 55 -12.37 3.12 5.71
CA ALA A 55 -12.49 3.62 7.08
C ALA A 55 -11.91 2.64 8.10
N ASP A 56 -12.13 1.34 7.90
CA ASP A 56 -11.60 0.32 8.80
C ASP A 56 -10.09 0.20 8.69
N ILE A 57 -9.56 0.36 7.49
CA ILE A 57 -8.11 0.35 7.28
C ILE A 57 -7.48 1.52 8.03
N ILE A 58 -8.03 2.71 7.86
CA ILE A 58 -7.51 3.92 8.52
C ILE A 58 -7.58 3.79 10.03
N ALA A 59 -8.64 3.18 10.54
CA ALA A 59 -8.81 2.98 11.98
C ALA A 59 -7.71 2.12 12.60
N GLN A 60 -7.04 1.29 11.80
CA GLN A 60 -5.95 0.44 12.27
C GLN A 60 -4.57 1.08 12.16
N VAL A 61 -4.48 2.28 11.62
CA VAL A 61 -3.21 3.00 11.51
C VAL A 61 -2.81 3.56 12.87
N SER A 62 -1.65 3.13 13.38
CA SER A 62 -1.18 3.47 14.72
C SER A 62 -0.13 4.57 14.73
N TYR A 63 0.56 4.80 13.64
CA TYR A 63 1.69 5.73 13.55
C TYR A 63 1.46 6.78 12.48
N PRO A 64 2.13 7.94 12.61
CA PRO A 64 2.06 8.97 11.57
C PRO A 64 2.64 8.53 10.23
N ASN A 65 3.57 7.56 10.24
CA ASN A 65 4.15 7.02 9.03
C ASN A 65 3.40 5.76 8.63
N VAL A 66 3.06 5.67 7.34
CA VAL A 66 2.34 4.53 6.78
C VAL A 66 3.12 4.03 5.56
N THR A 67 3.29 2.73 5.45
CA THR A 67 3.90 2.12 4.28
C THR A 67 2.89 1.19 3.61
N LEU A 68 2.58 1.49 2.36
CA LEU A 68 1.75 0.62 1.53
C LEU A 68 2.68 -0.32 0.78
N THR A 69 2.45 -1.60 0.93
CA THR A 69 3.26 -2.64 0.33
C THR A 69 2.36 -3.81 -0.09
N GLY A 70 2.94 -4.91 -0.48
CA GLY A 70 2.18 -6.11 -0.83
C GLY A 70 2.68 -6.72 -2.12
N GLY A 71 1.78 -7.21 -2.97
CA GLY A 71 2.09 -7.59 -4.32
C GLY A 71 2.48 -6.36 -5.11
N GLU A 72 1.52 -5.68 -5.67
CA GLU A 72 1.76 -4.36 -6.26
C GLU A 72 0.60 -3.44 -5.83
N PRO A 73 0.84 -2.53 -4.86
CA PRO A 73 -0.24 -1.70 -4.32
C PRO A 73 -1.00 -0.90 -5.37
N LEU A 74 -0.30 -0.48 -6.43
CA LEU A 74 -0.90 0.35 -7.48
C LEU A 74 -1.83 -0.43 -8.40
N CYS A 75 -1.89 -1.75 -8.27
CA CYS A 75 -2.87 -2.55 -9.00
C CYS A 75 -4.29 -2.36 -8.48
N GLN A 76 -4.43 -1.85 -7.27
CA GLN A 76 -5.73 -1.49 -6.71
C GLN A 76 -5.92 0.02 -6.78
N ASP A 77 -7.17 0.47 -6.76
CA ASP A 77 -7.47 1.91 -6.71
C ASP A 77 -7.33 2.37 -5.27
N ILE A 78 -6.20 3.01 -4.95
CA ILE A 78 -5.87 3.44 -3.59
C ILE A 78 -6.16 4.93 -3.36
N HIS A 79 -6.79 5.61 -4.31
CA HIS A 79 -7.02 7.06 -4.18
C HIS A 79 -7.81 7.42 -2.92
N ALA A 80 -8.88 6.69 -2.62
CA ALA A 80 -9.69 6.96 -1.44
C ALA A 80 -8.89 6.76 -0.15
N LEU A 81 -8.01 5.74 -0.12
CA LEU A 81 -7.14 5.51 1.03
C LEU A 81 -6.17 6.67 1.21
N LEU A 82 -5.54 7.13 0.13
CA LEU A 82 -4.60 8.25 0.21
C LEU A 82 -5.29 9.53 0.65
N GLU A 83 -6.51 9.78 0.17
CA GLU A 83 -7.29 10.92 0.63
C GLU A 83 -7.56 10.84 2.13
N GLY A 84 -7.90 9.66 2.62
CA GLY A 84 -8.18 9.45 4.05
C GLY A 84 -6.94 9.49 4.92
N LEU A 85 -5.75 9.35 4.33
CA LEU A 85 -4.48 9.39 5.05
C LEU A 85 -3.81 10.76 4.99
N LYS A 86 -4.50 11.80 4.57
CA LYS A 86 -3.98 13.15 4.68
C LYS A 86 -3.68 13.43 6.16
N GLY A 87 -2.51 13.98 6.41
CA GLY A 87 -2.02 14.15 7.78
C GLY A 87 -1.04 13.06 8.19
N HIS A 88 -0.92 12.01 7.42
CA HIS A 88 0.09 10.97 7.59
C HIS A 88 1.15 11.11 6.50
N SER A 89 2.32 10.53 6.74
CA SER A 89 3.36 10.39 5.72
C SER A 89 3.26 9.00 5.14
N VAL A 90 3.01 8.89 3.83
CA VAL A 90 2.73 7.60 3.18
C VAL A 90 3.85 7.26 2.20
N ASN A 91 4.48 6.13 2.42
CA ASN A 91 5.46 5.55 1.50
C ASN A 91 4.79 4.40 0.74
N ILE A 92 4.82 4.45 -0.57
CA ILE A 92 4.28 3.38 -1.41
C ILE A 92 5.46 2.62 -2.01
N GLU A 93 5.58 1.36 -1.61
CA GLU A 93 6.60 0.46 -2.17
C GLU A 93 6.02 -0.21 -3.40
N THR A 94 6.57 0.11 -4.55
CA THR A 94 6.09 -0.37 -5.84
C THR A 94 7.23 -0.99 -6.64
N ASN A 95 6.90 -1.95 -7.50
CA ASN A 95 7.89 -2.56 -8.39
C ASN A 95 8.10 -1.75 -9.69
N GLY A 96 7.43 -0.61 -9.82
CA GLY A 96 7.60 0.25 -10.97
C GLY A 96 6.82 -0.18 -12.21
N SER A 97 5.99 -1.22 -12.11
CA SER A 97 5.23 -1.72 -13.25
C SER A 97 4.01 -0.85 -13.60
N MET A 98 3.57 -0.03 -12.65
CA MET A 98 2.41 0.82 -12.81
C MET A 98 2.83 2.28 -12.88
N ASP A 99 2.00 3.10 -13.52
CA ASP A 99 2.25 4.53 -13.62
C ASP A 99 2.00 5.20 -12.26
N ILE A 100 2.99 5.92 -11.75
CA ILE A 100 2.89 6.62 -10.47
C ILE A 100 2.43 8.07 -10.63
N GLU A 101 2.42 8.58 -11.85
CA GLU A 101 2.10 9.99 -12.12
C GLU A 101 0.73 10.42 -11.58
N PRO A 102 -0.34 9.60 -11.65
CA PRO A 102 -1.64 9.99 -11.11
C PRO A 102 -1.64 10.29 -9.61
N TYR A 103 -0.60 9.85 -8.89
CA TYR A 103 -0.51 10.02 -7.45
C TYR A 103 0.36 11.20 -7.03
N PHE A 104 0.98 11.91 -7.97
CA PHE A 104 1.86 13.04 -7.65
C PHE A 104 1.10 14.22 -7.03
N LYS A 105 -0.21 14.24 -7.17
CA LYS A 105 -1.04 15.29 -6.56
C LYS A 105 -1.12 15.19 -5.04
N TYR A 106 -0.68 14.09 -4.46
CA TYR A 106 -0.73 13.90 -3.01
C TYR A 106 0.59 14.31 -2.38
N ASP A 107 0.61 15.44 -1.68
CA ASP A 107 1.83 16.00 -1.09
C ASP A 107 2.40 15.14 0.03
N HIS A 108 1.57 14.33 0.66
CA HIS A 108 1.96 13.48 1.79
C HIS A 108 2.44 12.09 1.36
N VAL A 109 2.56 11.85 0.07
CA VAL A 109 2.87 10.52 -0.49
C VAL A 109 4.19 10.58 -1.22
N TRP A 110 5.04 9.55 -1.01
CA TRP A 110 6.24 9.34 -1.83
C TRP A 110 6.35 7.87 -2.18
N PHE A 111 7.29 7.55 -3.06
CA PHE A 111 7.43 6.22 -3.61
C PHE A 111 8.82 5.66 -3.37
N THR A 112 8.87 4.38 -3.04
CA THR A 112 10.09 3.59 -3.08
C THR A 112 9.92 2.60 -4.21
N VAL A 113 10.72 2.74 -5.26
CA VAL A 113 10.58 1.92 -6.46
C VAL A 113 11.68 0.88 -6.49
N ASP A 114 11.28 -0.37 -6.60
CA ASP A 114 12.20 -1.50 -6.65
C ASP A 114 12.09 -2.18 -8.00
N TYR A 115 13.13 -2.03 -8.80
CA TYR A 115 13.19 -2.62 -10.14
C TYR A 115 13.93 -3.95 -10.09
N ASN A 116 13.26 -4.99 -9.72
CA ASN A 116 13.87 -6.32 -9.73
C ASN A 116 13.78 -7.00 -11.08
#